data_f47bfa04d6135fa67f559f1f78cff10d
#
_entry.id   f47bfa04d6135fa67f559f1f78cff10d
#
_cell.length_a   1.000
_cell.length_b   1.000
_cell.length_c   1.000
_cell.angle_alpha   90.00
_cell.angle_beta   90.00
_cell.angle_gamma   90.00
#
_symmetry.space_group_name_H-M   'P 1'
#
loop_
_entity.id
_entity.type
_entity.pdbx_description
1 polymer ?
#
loop_
_entity_poly.entity_id
_entity_poly.type
_entity_poly.pdbx_seq_one_letter_code
_entity_poly.pdbx_strand_id
1 'polypeptide(L)'
;SCLVGSEMCIGDRPEIMGSGYGESEKALREVFEEAAKAAPAIIFIDEIDSIAPKRDQVHGEAEKRLVAQLLTLMDGLNSRAHVVVIAATNRPDAIDEALRRPGRFDREIVIGVPDENGRREILGIHTRGMPLGDQVDLKELARTTHGFVGADIAALAREAAIEAVRRIMPQLDLEARTIPAEVLESLQVIREDFVEALRRVQPSAMREVMVQVPDIGWSDIGGLDEAQQKLQEGIELPLKNPEAFRKLGIRPAKGFLLYGPPGTGKTLLAKAVAKEAEANFISIKSSDLLSKWYGESEQQIARLFARARQVAPCVIFIDEIDSLVPARGGSAMGEPQVTARVVNTILAEMDGMEELQSVVLVGATNRPTLVDPALLRPCLLYTSPSPRDKRQS
;
A
#
# COMPACT_ATOMS: atom_id res chain seq x y z
N SER A 1 29.65 3.78 7.62
CA SER A 1 30.30 2.86 8.58
C SER A 1 30.38 1.47 7.97
N CYS A 2 31.59 0.99 7.75
CA CYS A 2 31.88 -0.37 7.24
C CYS A 2 31.73 -1.39 8.35
N LEU A 3 31.01 -2.50 8.09
CA LEU A 3 30.90 -3.66 8.98
C LEU A 3 31.85 -4.77 8.51
N VAL A 4 32.68 -5.26 9.43
CA VAL A 4 33.74 -6.24 9.18
C VAL A 4 33.17 -7.65 9.02
N GLY A 5 33.47 -8.29 7.86
CA GLY A 5 33.14 -9.69 7.57
C GLY A 5 32.64 -9.92 6.13
N SER A 6 31.91 -9.00 5.58
CA SER A 6 31.69 -8.61 4.20
C SER A 6 31.46 -7.10 4.29
N GLU A 7 32.36 -6.30 3.73
CA GLU A 7 32.27 -4.85 3.90
C GLU A 7 31.04 -4.32 3.17
N MET A 8 30.06 -3.82 3.95
CA MET A 8 28.87 -3.13 3.43
C MET A 8 29.12 -1.62 3.52
N CYS A 9 29.38 -0.98 2.38
CA CYS A 9 29.44 0.47 2.30
C CYS A 9 28.00 0.99 2.14
N ILE A 10 27.51 1.70 3.17
CA ILE A 10 26.21 2.37 3.14
C ILE A 10 26.47 3.83 2.81
N GLY A 11 26.05 4.27 1.61
CA GLY A 11 26.03 5.69 1.25
C GLY A 11 24.64 6.27 1.55
N ASP A 12 24.58 7.22 2.48
CA ASP A 12 23.37 7.99 2.74
C ASP A 12 23.38 9.26 1.87
N ARG A 13 22.20 9.76 1.48
CA ARG A 13 22.03 10.93 0.60
C ARG A 13 22.88 12.15 0.99
N PRO A 14 23.03 12.51 2.28
CA PRO A 14 23.86 13.64 2.69
C PRO A 14 25.35 13.47 2.39
N GLU A 15 25.85 12.24 2.30
CA GLU A 15 27.27 11.98 2.05
C GLU A 15 27.64 12.06 0.56
N ILE A 16 26.68 11.79 -0.33
CA ILE A 16 26.87 11.80 -1.80
C ILE A 16 26.55 13.18 -2.39
N MET A 17 25.60 13.91 -1.82
CA MET A 17 25.20 15.23 -2.27
C MET A 17 26.05 16.34 -1.61
N GLY A 18 27.28 16.52 -2.09
CA GLY A 18 28.11 17.67 -1.72
C GLY A 18 27.54 18.99 -2.26
N SER A 19 27.81 20.11 -1.55
CA SER A 19 27.37 21.46 -1.92
C SER A 19 28.18 22.07 -3.07
N GLY A 20 29.25 21.39 -3.56
CA GLY A 20 30.15 21.83 -4.59
C GLY A 20 29.93 21.21 -5.96
N TYR A 21 30.28 21.94 -7.00
CA TYR A 21 30.15 21.48 -8.39
C TYR A 21 31.10 20.28 -8.64
N GLY A 22 30.56 19.10 -8.95
CA GLY A 22 31.33 17.87 -9.22
C GLY A 22 31.75 17.05 -8.00
N GLU A 23 31.47 17.49 -6.78
CA GLU A 23 31.78 16.73 -5.57
C GLU A 23 30.96 15.43 -5.47
N SER A 24 29.68 15.48 -5.84
CA SER A 24 28.80 14.31 -5.84
C SER A 24 29.23 13.21 -6.82
N GLU A 25 29.68 13.59 -8.01
CA GLU A 25 30.21 12.65 -9.01
C GLU A 25 31.49 11.98 -8.52
N LYS A 26 32.36 12.75 -7.82
CA LYS A 26 33.61 12.25 -7.26
C LYS A 26 33.35 11.31 -6.09
N ALA A 27 32.46 11.68 -5.16
CA ALA A 27 32.10 10.84 -4.02
C ALA A 27 31.50 9.50 -4.48
N LEU A 28 30.60 9.53 -5.48
CA LEU A 28 30.03 8.31 -6.05
C LEU A 28 31.12 7.41 -6.65
N ARG A 29 32.09 7.97 -7.38
CA ARG A 29 33.21 7.22 -7.95
C ARG A 29 34.08 6.59 -6.86
N GLU A 30 34.41 7.34 -5.80
CA GLU A 30 35.23 6.87 -4.68
C GLU A 30 34.57 5.66 -3.99
N VAL A 31 33.25 5.66 -3.76
CA VAL A 31 32.51 4.53 -3.19
C VAL A 31 32.64 3.27 -4.05
N PHE A 32 32.48 3.40 -5.38
CA PHE A 32 32.62 2.26 -6.29
C PHE A 32 34.06 1.73 -6.39
N GLU A 33 35.06 2.63 -6.36
CA GLU A 33 36.48 2.25 -6.35
C GLU A 33 36.88 1.57 -5.05
N GLU A 34 36.37 2.03 -3.91
CA GLU A 34 36.59 1.43 -2.60
C GLU A 34 35.98 0.02 -2.54
N ALA A 35 34.72 -0.12 -2.97
CA ALA A 35 34.08 -1.42 -3.04
C ALA A 35 34.80 -2.41 -3.97
N ALA A 36 35.32 -1.93 -5.08
CA ALA A 36 36.11 -2.77 -6.00
C ALA A 36 37.47 -3.22 -5.39
N LYS A 37 38.09 -2.40 -4.54
CA LYS A 37 39.31 -2.76 -3.80
C LYS A 37 39.03 -3.74 -2.66
N ALA A 38 37.87 -3.62 -2.02
CA ALA A 38 37.44 -4.45 -0.89
C ALA A 38 36.62 -5.70 -1.29
N ALA A 39 36.60 -6.02 -2.58
CA ALA A 39 35.83 -7.17 -3.08
C ALA A 39 36.18 -8.51 -2.37
N PRO A 40 35.18 -9.34 -1.99
CA PRO A 40 33.75 -9.22 -2.28
C PRO A 40 33.04 -8.16 -1.42
N ALA A 41 32.26 -7.27 -2.06
CA ALA A 41 31.64 -6.14 -1.41
C ALA A 41 30.17 -5.93 -1.87
N ILE A 42 29.36 -5.28 -1.02
CA ILE A 42 28.00 -4.87 -1.34
C ILE A 42 27.92 -3.34 -1.22
N ILE A 43 27.47 -2.68 -2.30
CA ILE A 43 27.13 -1.27 -2.28
C ILE A 43 25.62 -1.16 -2.04
N PHE A 44 25.21 -0.48 -0.98
CA PHE A 44 23.81 -0.19 -0.72
C PHE A 44 23.53 1.29 -0.95
N ILE A 45 22.56 1.59 -1.84
CA ILE A 45 22.15 2.96 -2.19
C ILE A 45 20.71 3.14 -1.73
N ASP A 46 20.48 3.97 -0.73
CA ASP A 46 19.15 4.31 -0.27
C ASP A 46 18.60 5.52 -1.05
N GLU A 47 17.26 5.59 -1.20
CA GLU A 47 16.56 6.65 -1.94
C GLU A 47 17.17 6.92 -3.33
N ILE A 48 17.44 5.87 -4.12
CA ILE A 48 18.08 5.99 -5.43
C ILE A 48 17.32 6.92 -6.39
N ASP A 49 16.02 7.10 -6.23
CA ASP A 49 15.20 8.03 -7.00
C ASP A 49 15.63 9.48 -6.82
N SER A 50 16.31 9.82 -5.73
CA SER A 50 16.87 11.13 -5.48
C SER A 50 18.19 11.37 -6.22
N ILE A 51 18.93 10.30 -6.52
CA ILE A 51 20.23 10.33 -7.21
C ILE A 51 20.03 10.16 -8.71
N ALA A 52 19.07 9.33 -9.11
CA ALA A 52 18.82 8.95 -10.49
C ALA A 52 17.34 9.09 -10.90
N PRO A 53 16.77 10.30 -10.84
CA PRO A 53 15.40 10.56 -11.27
C PRO A 53 15.24 10.40 -12.80
N LYS A 54 14.00 10.17 -13.27
CA LYS A 54 13.66 10.14 -14.70
C LYS A 54 14.08 11.43 -15.38
N ARG A 55 14.60 11.33 -16.61
CA ARG A 55 15.11 12.46 -17.41
C ARG A 55 14.09 13.56 -17.63
N ASP A 56 12.79 13.21 -17.69
CA ASP A 56 11.69 14.17 -17.88
C ASP A 56 11.41 15.02 -16.63
N GLN A 57 11.87 14.58 -15.47
CA GLN A 57 11.72 15.27 -14.18
C GLN A 57 12.98 16.04 -13.75
N VAL A 58 14.07 15.91 -14.52
CA VAL A 58 15.34 16.51 -14.21
C VAL A 58 15.47 17.91 -14.84
N HIS A 59 15.49 18.94 -13.99
CA HIS A 59 15.67 20.32 -14.44
C HIS A 59 17.13 20.81 -14.38
N GLY A 60 18.05 20.03 -13.76
CA GLY A 60 19.46 20.40 -13.57
C GLY A 60 20.43 19.58 -14.43
N GLU A 61 21.47 20.23 -15.00
CA GLU A 61 22.56 19.51 -15.69
C GLU A 61 23.42 18.64 -14.76
N ALA A 62 23.53 19.02 -13.48
CA ALA A 62 24.29 18.27 -12.47
C ALA A 62 23.66 16.89 -12.21
N GLU A 63 22.33 16.82 -12.07
CA GLU A 63 21.61 15.57 -11.88
C GLU A 63 21.75 14.63 -13.09
N LYS A 64 21.67 15.16 -14.31
CA LYS A 64 21.89 14.37 -15.54
C LYS A 64 23.28 13.75 -15.60
N ARG A 65 24.29 14.46 -15.13
CA ARG A 65 25.68 13.97 -15.07
C ARG A 65 25.83 12.89 -14.02
N LEU A 66 25.21 13.05 -12.86
CA LEU A 66 25.23 12.06 -11.78
C LEU A 66 24.61 10.72 -12.23
N VAL A 67 23.46 10.78 -12.91
CA VAL A 67 22.82 9.60 -13.53
C VAL A 67 23.75 8.95 -14.55
N ALA A 68 24.36 9.74 -15.46
CA ALA A 68 25.28 9.22 -16.46
C ALA A 68 26.54 8.59 -15.83
N GLN A 69 27.05 9.17 -14.75
CA GLN A 69 28.17 8.64 -14.00
C GLN A 69 27.81 7.30 -13.32
N LEU A 70 26.65 7.23 -12.66
CA LEU A 70 26.16 5.99 -12.04
C LEU A 70 26.04 4.86 -13.08
N LEU A 71 25.43 5.14 -14.23
CA LEU A 71 25.33 4.18 -15.34
C LEU A 71 26.70 3.66 -15.79
N THR A 72 27.67 4.58 -15.94
CA THR A 72 29.04 4.21 -16.35
C THR A 72 29.75 3.35 -15.30
N LEU A 73 29.56 3.67 -14.03
CA LEU A 73 30.17 2.90 -12.92
C LEU A 73 29.55 1.49 -12.82
N MET A 74 28.23 1.38 -12.97
CA MET A 74 27.57 0.07 -12.97
C MET A 74 28.02 -0.81 -14.15
N ASP A 75 28.11 -0.24 -15.35
CA ASP A 75 28.60 -0.96 -16.52
C ASP A 75 30.07 -1.42 -16.33
N GLY A 76 30.86 -0.64 -15.59
CA GLY A 76 32.26 -0.98 -15.25
C GLY A 76 32.41 -2.13 -14.26
N LEU A 77 31.44 -2.39 -13.42
CA LEU A 77 31.46 -3.50 -12.44
C LEU A 77 31.31 -4.89 -13.09
N ASN A 78 30.60 -4.97 -14.22
CA ASN A 78 30.23 -6.24 -14.87
C ASN A 78 31.42 -7.09 -15.36
N SER A 79 32.63 -6.58 -15.35
CA SER A 79 33.77 -7.29 -15.94
C SER A 79 34.82 -7.85 -14.95
N ARG A 80 34.87 -7.41 -13.68
CA ARG A 80 36.04 -7.74 -12.82
C ARG A 80 35.86 -7.83 -11.31
N ALA A 81 34.72 -7.42 -10.73
CA ALA A 81 34.61 -7.36 -9.29
C ALA A 81 33.43 -8.18 -8.76
N HIS A 82 33.65 -8.97 -7.71
CA HIS A 82 32.59 -9.57 -6.91
C HIS A 82 31.92 -8.49 -6.06
N VAL A 83 31.34 -7.46 -6.72
CA VAL A 83 30.61 -6.35 -6.10
C VAL A 83 29.15 -6.44 -6.52
N VAL A 84 28.25 -6.43 -5.55
CA VAL A 84 26.80 -6.40 -5.75
C VAL A 84 26.27 -5.03 -5.37
N VAL A 85 25.46 -4.44 -6.23
CA VAL A 85 24.79 -3.17 -5.94
C VAL A 85 23.32 -3.45 -5.58
N ILE A 86 22.89 -2.97 -4.42
CA ILE A 86 21.51 -3.04 -3.94
C ILE A 86 21.02 -1.60 -3.79
N ALA A 87 19.90 -1.28 -4.42
CA ALA A 87 19.29 0.03 -4.27
C ALA A 87 17.89 -0.07 -3.66
N ALA A 88 17.52 0.89 -2.84
CA ALA A 88 16.19 1.01 -2.27
C ALA A 88 15.51 2.29 -2.74
N THR A 89 14.19 2.22 -2.96
CA THR A 89 13.35 3.37 -3.30
C THR A 89 11.92 3.13 -2.88
N ASN A 90 11.23 4.19 -2.51
CA ASN A 90 9.79 4.23 -2.30
C ASN A 90 9.03 4.59 -3.60
N ARG A 91 9.75 4.99 -4.66
CA ARG A 91 9.18 5.51 -5.92
C ARG A 91 9.81 4.84 -7.14
N PRO A 92 9.53 3.56 -7.40
CA PRO A 92 10.17 2.83 -8.51
C PRO A 92 9.90 3.47 -9.87
N ASP A 93 8.75 4.15 -10.01
CA ASP A 93 8.39 4.85 -11.25
C ASP A 93 9.16 6.17 -11.47
N ALA A 94 9.84 6.68 -10.46
CA ALA A 94 10.64 7.89 -10.55
C ALA A 94 12.09 7.66 -11.02
N ILE A 95 12.54 6.40 -11.06
CA ILE A 95 13.90 6.03 -11.46
C ILE A 95 14.07 6.06 -12.99
N ASP A 96 15.25 6.50 -13.48
CA ASP A 96 15.60 6.44 -14.90
C ASP A 96 15.54 5.00 -15.43
N GLU A 97 14.81 4.79 -16.52
CA GLU A 97 14.61 3.47 -17.15
C GLU A 97 15.92 2.80 -17.58
N ALA A 98 16.97 3.59 -17.85
CA ALA A 98 18.27 3.06 -18.22
C ALA A 98 18.92 2.25 -17.08
N LEU A 99 18.59 2.51 -15.82
CA LEU A 99 19.07 1.73 -14.66
C LEU A 99 18.37 0.38 -14.53
N ARG A 100 17.16 0.24 -15.06
CA ARG A 100 16.33 -0.98 -15.01
C ARG A 100 16.62 -1.95 -16.16
N ARG A 101 17.65 -1.68 -16.97
CA ARG A 101 18.05 -2.55 -18.06
C ARG A 101 18.93 -3.70 -17.58
N PRO A 102 18.90 -4.88 -18.27
CA PRO A 102 19.78 -6.00 -17.97
C PRO A 102 21.25 -5.59 -17.91
N GLY A 103 21.99 -6.14 -16.95
CA GLY A 103 23.38 -5.79 -16.68
C GLY A 103 23.54 -4.65 -15.65
N ARG A 104 22.46 -4.11 -15.09
CA ARG A 104 22.46 -3.08 -14.05
C ARG A 104 21.59 -3.53 -12.89
N PHE A 105 20.36 -3.02 -12.72
CA PHE A 105 19.39 -3.59 -11.77
C PHE A 105 18.55 -4.65 -12.49
N ASP A 106 19.05 -5.87 -12.50
CA ASP A 106 18.42 -7.00 -13.20
C ASP A 106 17.19 -7.54 -12.50
N ARG A 107 17.05 -7.26 -11.21
CA ARG A 107 15.96 -7.77 -10.39
C ARG A 107 15.33 -6.67 -9.57
N GLU A 108 14.02 -6.62 -9.63
CA GLU A 108 13.20 -5.77 -8.77
C GLU A 108 12.49 -6.66 -7.75
N ILE A 109 12.66 -6.32 -6.48
CA ILE A 109 12.01 -7.01 -5.37
C ILE A 109 11.07 -6.03 -4.72
N VAL A 110 9.76 -6.30 -4.83
CA VAL A 110 8.74 -5.48 -4.20
C VAL A 110 8.56 -5.95 -2.77
N ILE A 111 8.85 -5.06 -1.81
CA ILE A 111 8.59 -5.28 -0.39
C ILE A 111 7.27 -4.60 -0.07
N GLY A 112 6.19 -5.38 0.03
CA GLY A 112 4.86 -4.90 0.33
C GLY A 112 4.60 -4.69 1.82
N VAL A 113 3.36 -4.29 2.13
CA VAL A 113 2.88 -4.25 3.53
C VAL A 113 2.85 -5.67 4.08
N PRO A 114 3.34 -5.91 5.31
CA PRO A 114 3.39 -7.24 5.88
C PRO A 114 1.99 -7.83 6.10
N ASP A 115 1.83 -9.12 5.82
CA ASP A 115 0.64 -9.91 6.16
C ASP A 115 0.52 -10.12 7.69
N GLU A 116 -0.53 -10.80 8.16
CA GLU A 116 -0.75 -11.05 9.59
C GLU A 116 0.44 -11.76 10.23
N ASN A 117 1.01 -12.77 9.55
CA ASN A 117 2.18 -13.50 10.07
C ASN A 117 3.41 -12.62 10.13
N GLY A 118 3.68 -11.84 9.08
CA GLY A 118 4.79 -10.87 9.04
C GLY A 118 4.64 -9.83 10.15
N ARG A 119 3.44 -9.28 10.37
CA ARG A 119 3.20 -8.34 11.48
C ARG A 119 3.44 -8.97 12.84
N ARG A 120 3.01 -10.21 13.03
CA ARG A 120 3.28 -10.95 14.28
C ARG A 120 4.77 -11.14 14.53
N GLU A 121 5.55 -11.48 13.50
CA GLU A 121 7.00 -11.61 13.61
C GLU A 121 7.66 -10.27 13.92
N ILE A 122 7.25 -9.19 13.24
CA ILE A 122 7.75 -7.83 13.49
C ILE A 122 7.40 -7.37 14.92
N LEU A 123 6.16 -7.63 15.39
CA LEU A 123 5.79 -7.40 16.81
C LEU A 123 6.72 -8.13 17.75
N GLY A 124 6.98 -9.43 17.52
CA GLY A 124 7.90 -10.23 18.33
C GLY A 124 9.34 -9.69 18.35
N ILE A 125 9.78 -9.06 17.26
CA ILE A 125 11.10 -8.41 17.21
C ILE A 125 11.12 -7.14 18.06
N HIS A 126 10.12 -6.25 17.90
CA HIS A 126 10.09 -4.95 18.59
C HIS A 126 9.65 -5.03 20.06
N THR A 127 9.02 -6.12 20.46
CA THR A 127 8.68 -6.39 21.86
C THR A 127 9.74 -7.25 22.58
N ARG A 128 10.80 -7.67 21.87
CA ARG A 128 11.88 -8.45 22.47
C ARG A 128 12.56 -7.66 23.59
N GLY A 129 12.53 -8.22 24.78
CA GLY A 129 13.09 -7.56 25.98
C GLY A 129 12.13 -6.61 26.68
N MET A 130 10.90 -6.43 26.20
CA MET A 130 9.83 -5.77 26.95
C MET A 130 9.23 -6.74 27.96
N PRO A 131 8.98 -6.31 29.22
CA PRO A 131 8.25 -7.09 30.18
C PRO A 131 6.75 -7.08 29.82
N LEU A 132 6.34 -8.04 28.98
CA LEU A 132 4.95 -8.19 28.57
C LEU A 132 4.14 -8.92 29.65
N GLY A 133 2.94 -8.43 29.95
CA GLY A 133 1.99 -9.14 30.81
C GLY A 133 1.42 -10.38 30.09
N ASP A 134 1.01 -11.39 30.85
CA ASP A 134 0.47 -12.67 30.33
C ASP A 134 -0.76 -12.51 29.43
N GLN A 135 -1.44 -11.38 29.52
CA GLN A 135 -2.65 -11.07 28.72
C GLN A 135 -2.35 -10.49 27.33
N VAL A 136 -1.07 -10.26 26.98
CA VAL A 136 -0.68 -9.70 25.68
C VAL A 136 -0.55 -10.81 24.66
N ASP A 137 -1.54 -10.93 23.76
CA ASP A 137 -1.47 -11.85 22.63
C ASP A 137 -1.01 -11.11 21.37
N LEU A 138 0.24 -11.38 20.95
CA LEU A 138 0.82 -10.82 19.72
C LEU A 138 0.05 -11.22 18.45
N LYS A 139 -0.68 -12.32 18.47
CA LYS A 139 -1.52 -12.74 17.34
C LYS A 139 -2.77 -11.87 17.23
N GLU A 140 -3.42 -11.58 18.35
CA GLU A 140 -4.55 -10.64 18.38
C GLU A 140 -4.10 -9.23 17.93
N LEU A 141 -2.93 -8.77 18.41
CA LEU A 141 -2.36 -7.49 17.99
C LEU A 141 -2.04 -7.47 16.49
N ALA A 142 -1.52 -8.56 15.93
CA ALA A 142 -1.25 -8.65 14.50
C ALA A 142 -2.54 -8.58 13.65
N ARG A 143 -3.65 -9.10 14.16
CA ARG A 143 -4.97 -8.98 13.50
C ARG A 143 -5.52 -7.57 13.54
N THR A 144 -5.34 -6.83 14.62
CA THR A 144 -5.85 -5.46 14.76
C THR A 144 -4.99 -4.41 14.05
N THR A 145 -3.73 -4.72 13.71
CA THR A 145 -2.79 -3.80 13.06
C THR A 145 -2.79 -3.88 11.53
N HIS A 146 -3.98 -3.96 10.91
CA HIS A 146 -4.08 -3.94 9.46
C HIS A 146 -3.43 -2.68 8.85
N GLY A 147 -2.67 -2.87 7.77
CA GLY A 147 -2.01 -1.76 7.07
C GLY A 147 -0.81 -1.15 7.81
N PHE A 148 -0.39 -1.70 8.95
CA PHE A 148 0.82 -1.27 9.64
C PHE A 148 2.05 -1.83 8.93
N VAL A 149 3.04 -0.97 8.69
CA VAL A 149 4.38 -1.36 8.24
C VAL A 149 5.32 -1.52 9.45
N GLY A 150 6.53 -2.00 9.21
CA GLY A 150 7.50 -2.22 10.30
C GLY A 150 7.75 -1.00 11.19
N ALA A 151 7.83 0.19 10.59
CA ALA A 151 7.99 1.45 11.32
C ALA A 151 6.80 1.77 12.23
N ASP A 152 5.57 1.49 11.77
CA ASP A 152 4.36 1.72 12.57
C ASP A 152 4.28 0.75 13.75
N ILE A 153 4.66 -0.51 13.52
CA ILE A 153 4.71 -1.53 14.57
C ILE A 153 5.78 -1.18 15.61
N ALA A 154 6.93 -0.67 15.18
CA ALA A 154 7.95 -0.16 16.08
C ALA A 154 7.45 1.04 16.91
N ALA A 155 6.72 1.96 16.27
CA ALA A 155 6.10 3.10 16.94
C ALA A 155 5.01 2.63 17.92
N LEU A 156 4.20 1.65 17.54
CA LEU A 156 3.18 1.05 18.42
C LEU A 156 3.80 0.42 19.67
N ALA A 157 4.84 -0.39 19.50
CA ALA A 157 5.54 -1.01 20.62
C ALA A 157 6.15 0.05 21.57
N ARG A 158 6.73 1.10 21.01
CA ARG A 158 7.28 2.23 21.79
C ARG A 158 6.19 2.99 22.54
N GLU A 159 5.07 3.30 21.87
CA GLU A 159 3.97 4.03 22.51
C GLU A 159 3.31 3.19 23.61
N ALA A 160 3.14 1.88 23.43
CA ALA A 160 2.65 0.98 24.46
C ALA A 160 3.57 0.95 25.69
N ALA A 161 4.88 0.97 25.49
CA ALA A 161 5.83 1.09 26.61
C ALA A 161 5.71 2.44 27.34
N ILE A 162 5.50 3.53 26.59
CA ILE A 162 5.27 4.87 27.18
C ILE A 162 3.96 4.89 27.97
N GLU A 163 2.88 4.25 27.50
CA GLU A 163 1.62 4.16 28.25
C GLU A 163 1.79 3.35 29.53
N ALA A 164 2.55 2.25 29.51
CA ALA A 164 2.87 1.50 30.73
C ALA A 164 3.60 2.38 31.75
N VAL A 165 4.55 3.21 31.31
CA VAL A 165 5.23 4.18 32.19
C VAL A 165 4.25 5.23 32.71
N ARG A 166 3.39 5.80 31.85
CA ARG A 166 2.36 6.78 32.26
C ARG A 166 1.41 6.22 33.29
N ARG A 167 1.02 4.96 33.18
CA ARG A 167 0.12 4.29 34.15
C ARG A 167 0.73 4.17 35.51
N ILE A 168 2.04 4.01 35.62
CA ILE A 168 2.77 3.87 36.87
C ILE A 168 3.23 5.22 37.43
N MET A 169 3.38 6.24 36.57
CA MET A 169 3.87 7.56 36.93
C MET A 169 3.18 8.20 38.16
N PRO A 170 1.85 8.09 38.40
CA PRO A 170 1.20 8.60 39.58
C PRO A 170 1.64 7.92 40.90
N GLN A 171 2.26 6.74 40.82
CA GLN A 171 2.77 5.99 41.98
C GLN A 171 4.24 6.29 42.26
N LEU A 172 4.89 7.08 41.36
CA LEU A 172 6.29 7.46 41.51
C LEU A 172 6.40 8.81 42.19
N ASP A 173 7.22 8.87 43.22
CA ASP A 173 7.66 10.14 43.80
C ASP A 173 8.70 10.76 42.87
N LEU A 174 8.28 11.79 42.10
CA LEU A 174 9.11 12.48 41.12
C LEU A 174 10.28 13.28 41.77
N GLU A 175 10.26 13.48 43.08
CA GLU A 175 11.35 14.12 43.84
C GLU A 175 12.40 13.10 44.29
N ALA A 176 12.07 11.81 44.30
CA ALA A 176 13.02 10.76 44.61
C ALA A 176 14.03 10.55 43.47
N ARG A 177 15.32 10.59 43.82
CA ARG A 177 16.43 10.39 42.82
C ARG A 177 16.54 8.96 42.31
N THR A 178 15.83 8.00 42.85
CA THR A 178 15.86 6.59 42.48
C THR A 178 14.46 6.00 42.46
N ILE A 179 14.12 5.27 41.40
CA ILE A 179 12.87 4.51 41.32
C ILE A 179 13.02 3.27 42.22
N PRO A 180 12.08 2.98 43.13
CA PRO A 180 12.11 1.76 43.94
C PRO A 180 12.15 0.49 43.06
N ALA A 181 12.94 -0.48 43.46
CA ALA A 181 13.07 -1.73 42.73
C ALA A 181 11.73 -2.46 42.56
N GLU A 182 10.86 -2.40 43.56
CA GLU A 182 9.52 -3.00 43.56
C GLU A 182 8.63 -2.42 42.44
N VAL A 183 8.76 -1.13 42.11
CA VAL A 183 8.01 -0.48 41.02
C VAL A 183 8.58 -0.88 39.68
N LEU A 184 9.89 -1.04 39.55
CA LEU A 184 10.51 -1.53 38.33
C LEU A 184 10.13 -2.99 38.05
N GLU A 185 10.05 -3.84 39.07
CA GLU A 185 9.61 -5.23 38.93
C GLU A 185 8.12 -5.34 38.59
N SER A 186 7.29 -4.39 39.01
CA SER A 186 5.86 -4.33 38.66
C SER A 186 5.60 -3.72 37.27
N LEU A 187 6.61 -3.14 36.62
CA LEU A 187 6.48 -2.53 35.29
C LEU A 187 6.30 -3.60 34.23
N GLN A 188 5.06 -3.87 33.84
CA GLN A 188 4.70 -4.73 32.73
C GLN A 188 3.85 -3.95 31.73
N VAL A 189 4.09 -4.20 30.43
CA VAL A 189 3.24 -3.68 29.36
C VAL A 189 2.05 -4.63 29.21
N ILE A 190 0.87 -4.13 29.46
CA ILE A 190 -0.38 -4.92 29.43
C ILE A 190 -1.17 -4.64 28.14
N ARG A 191 -2.22 -5.44 27.90
CA ARG A 191 -3.07 -5.32 26.71
C ARG A 191 -3.68 -3.92 26.56
N GLU A 192 -4.10 -3.30 27.64
CA GLU A 192 -4.70 -1.97 27.68
C GLU A 192 -3.73 -0.89 27.19
N ASP A 193 -2.44 -1.01 27.49
CA ASP A 193 -1.40 -0.08 27.02
C ASP A 193 -1.29 -0.14 25.48
N PHE A 194 -1.38 -1.32 24.87
CA PHE A 194 -1.43 -1.48 23.42
C PHE A 194 -2.71 -0.93 22.80
N VAL A 195 -3.85 -1.12 23.44
CA VAL A 195 -5.14 -0.57 22.96
C VAL A 195 -5.10 0.96 22.94
N GLU A 196 -4.54 1.59 23.98
CA GLU A 196 -4.40 3.06 24.01
C GLU A 196 -3.36 3.55 23.00
N ALA A 197 -2.26 2.83 22.83
CA ALA A 197 -1.25 3.11 21.82
C ALA A 197 -1.82 3.02 20.37
N LEU A 198 -2.69 2.05 20.08
CA LEU A 198 -3.36 1.92 18.80
C LEU A 198 -4.24 3.12 18.43
N ARG A 199 -4.78 3.83 19.40
CA ARG A 199 -5.55 5.07 19.15
C ARG A 199 -4.68 6.23 18.67
N ARG A 200 -3.40 6.22 18.99
CA ARG A 200 -2.45 7.30 18.70
C ARG A 200 -1.61 7.03 17.47
N VAL A 201 -1.25 5.77 17.25
CA VAL A 201 -0.42 5.38 16.10
C VAL A 201 -1.33 5.08 14.91
N GLN A 202 -1.22 5.92 13.87
CA GLN A 202 -1.93 5.72 12.61
C GLN A 202 -1.04 4.98 11.63
N PRO A 203 -1.59 3.98 10.88
CA PRO A 203 -0.82 3.24 9.89
C PRO A 203 -0.30 4.16 8.76
N SER A 204 0.99 4.06 8.48
CA SER A 204 1.65 4.87 7.43
C SER A 204 1.13 4.53 6.05
N ALA A 205 0.79 3.26 5.81
CA ALA A 205 0.18 2.82 4.57
C ALA A 205 -1.16 3.50 4.27
N MET A 206 -1.82 4.06 5.28
CA MET A 206 -3.12 4.74 5.15
C MET A 206 -3.01 6.26 4.96
N ARG A 207 -1.83 6.87 5.15
CA ARG A 207 -1.70 8.35 5.13
C ARG A 207 -1.82 8.97 3.74
N GLU A 208 -1.44 8.26 2.68
CA GLU A 208 -1.44 8.78 1.30
C GLU A 208 -2.75 8.56 0.53
N VAL A 209 -3.55 7.57 0.94
CA VAL A 209 -4.90 7.32 0.39
C VAL A 209 -5.80 7.08 1.59
N MET A 210 -7.02 7.61 1.59
CA MET A 210 -7.99 7.34 2.65
C MET A 210 -8.40 5.85 2.65
N VAL A 211 -7.52 4.99 3.12
CA VAL A 211 -7.84 3.59 3.41
C VAL A 211 -8.64 3.60 4.72
N GLN A 212 -9.89 3.24 4.64
CA GLN A 212 -10.78 3.17 5.79
C GLN A 212 -10.89 1.71 6.24
N VAL A 213 -10.84 1.47 7.53
CA VAL A 213 -11.37 0.24 8.10
C VAL A 213 -12.83 0.53 8.46
N PRO A 214 -13.81 0.01 7.71
CA PRO A 214 -15.21 0.33 7.97
C PRO A 214 -15.64 -0.26 9.31
N ASP A 215 -16.41 0.49 10.08
CA ASP A 215 -16.97 0.01 11.34
C ASP A 215 -18.43 -0.48 11.22
N ILE A 216 -18.93 -0.59 9.99
CA ILE A 216 -20.30 -0.98 9.64
C ILE A 216 -20.29 -2.46 9.28
N GLY A 217 -21.06 -3.28 10.00
CA GLY A 217 -21.26 -4.71 9.72
C GLY A 217 -22.60 -5.02 9.07
N TRP A 218 -22.85 -6.30 8.78
CA TRP A 218 -24.14 -6.73 8.23
C TRP A 218 -25.32 -6.48 9.17
N SER A 219 -25.10 -6.47 10.48
CA SER A 219 -26.12 -6.16 11.50
C SER A 219 -26.68 -4.75 11.41
N ASP A 220 -25.92 -3.83 10.80
CA ASP A 220 -26.29 -2.41 10.66
C ASP A 220 -27.10 -2.15 9.38
N ILE A 221 -27.35 -3.19 8.56
CA ILE A 221 -28.02 -3.11 7.28
C ILE A 221 -29.29 -3.94 7.32
N GLY A 222 -30.44 -3.29 7.08
CA GLY A 222 -31.75 -3.95 7.05
C GLY A 222 -32.39 -3.94 5.66
N GLY A 223 -33.11 -5.02 5.33
CA GLY A 223 -33.97 -5.10 4.15
C GLY A 223 -33.26 -5.22 2.79
N LEU A 224 -32.01 -5.69 2.78
CA LEU A 224 -31.21 -5.91 1.57
C LEU A 224 -30.64 -7.34 1.50
N ASP A 225 -31.38 -8.32 2.02
CA ASP A 225 -30.91 -9.70 2.23
C ASP A 225 -30.37 -10.36 0.94
N GLU A 226 -31.07 -10.19 -0.20
CA GLU A 226 -30.63 -10.74 -1.49
C GLU A 226 -29.30 -10.12 -1.97
N ALA A 227 -29.14 -8.79 -1.80
CA ALA A 227 -27.90 -8.11 -2.16
C ALA A 227 -26.75 -8.48 -1.22
N GLN A 228 -27.05 -8.59 0.08
CA GLN A 228 -26.11 -9.04 1.09
C GLN A 228 -25.59 -10.44 0.79
N GLN A 229 -26.48 -11.41 0.54
CA GLN A 229 -26.12 -12.78 0.21
C GLN A 229 -25.19 -12.84 -1.02
N LYS A 230 -25.52 -12.10 -2.09
CA LYS A 230 -24.69 -12.04 -3.31
C LYS A 230 -23.30 -11.47 -3.06
N LEU A 231 -23.19 -10.47 -2.20
CA LEU A 231 -21.91 -9.87 -1.83
C LEU A 231 -21.10 -10.80 -0.91
N GLN A 232 -21.76 -11.52 -0.02
CA GLN A 232 -21.11 -12.55 0.81
C GLN A 232 -20.53 -13.67 -0.05
N GLU A 233 -21.33 -14.21 -0.96
CA GLU A 233 -20.89 -15.29 -1.84
C GLU A 233 -19.82 -14.85 -2.84
N GLY A 234 -19.92 -13.62 -3.36
CA GLY A 234 -19.06 -13.15 -4.42
C GLY A 234 -17.79 -12.43 -3.97
N ILE A 235 -17.76 -11.84 -2.78
CA ILE A 235 -16.64 -11.06 -2.26
C ILE A 235 -16.09 -11.64 -0.96
N GLU A 236 -16.96 -11.80 0.05
CA GLU A 236 -16.52 -12.20 1.39
C GLU A 236 -15.91 -13.60 1.39
N LEU A 237 -16.60 -14.58 0.84
CA LEU A 237 -16.12 -15.97 0.79
C LEU A 237 -14.82 -16.13 0.01
N PRO A 238 -14.65 -15.56 -1.21
CA PRO A 238 -13.38 -15.64 -1.94
C PRO A 238 -12.21 -14.95 -1.23
N LEU A 239 -12.44 -13.82 -0.58
CA LEU A 239 -11.38 -13.10 0.14
C LEU A 239 -10.95 -13.84 1.42
N LYS A 240 -11.90 -14.46 2.14
CA LYS A 240 -11.60 -15.24 3.35
C LYS A 240 -10.96 -16.60 3.04
N ASN A 241 -11.34 -17.22 1.92
CA ASN A 241 -10.95 -18.61 1.60
C ASN A 241 -10.38 -18.74 0.18
N PRO A 242 -9.33 -18.03 -0.21
CA PRO A 242 -8.80 -18.02 -1.59
C PRO A 242 -8.31 -19.40 -2.04
N GLU A 243 -7.77 -20.19 -1.12
CA GLU A 243 -7.29 -21.56 -1.43
C GLU A 243 -8.41 -22.52 -1.81
N ALA A 244 -9.61 -22.39 -1.21
CA ALA A 244 -10.74 -23.25 -1.51
C ALA A 244 -11.20 -23.01 -2.96
N PHE A 245 -11.30 -21.76 -3.39
CA PHE A 245 -11.67 -21.38 -4.76
C PHE A 245 -10.65 -21.87 -5.77
N ARG A 246 -9.35 -21.77 -5.44
CA ARG A 246 -8.27 -22.29 -6.29
C ARG A 246 -8.36 -23.81 -6.47
N LYS A 247 -8.58 -24.56 -5.39
CA LYS A 247 -8.71 -26.02 -5.44
C LYS A 247 -9.91 -26.46 -6.29
N LEU A 248 -10.99 -25.68 -6.28
CA LEU A 248 -12.19 -25.95 -7.07
C LEU A 248 -12.07 -25.46 -8.53
N GLY A 249 -10.99 -24.74 -8.90
CA GLY A 249 -10.82 -24.13 -10.22
C GLY A 249 -11.82 -23.02 -10.53
N ILE A 250 -12.45 -22.43 -9.50
CA ILE A 250 -13.44 -21.37 -9.66
C ILE A 250 -12.72 -20.02 -9.60
N ARG A 251 -12.91 -19.21 -10.64
CA ARG A 251 -12.40 -17.84 -10.69
C ARG A 251 -13.41 -16.89 -10.05
N PRO A 252 -13.09 -16.24 -8.91
CA PRO A 252 -13.95 -15.22 -8.32
C PRO A 252 -14.13 -14.02 -9.25
N ALA A 253 -15.26 -13.34 -9.15
CA ALA A 253 -15.49 -12.12 -9.88
C ALA A 253 -14.55 -11.01 -9.36
N LYS A 254 -13.92 -10.26 -10.28
CA LYS A 254 -12.98 -9.18 -9.95
C LYS A 254 -13.68 -7.87 -9.59
N GLY A 255 -14.96 -7.72 -9.96
CA GLY A 255 -15.72 -6.51 -9.72
C GLY A 255 -17.22 -6.73 -9.57
N PHE A 256 -17.85 -5.79 -8.87
CA PHE A 256 -19.28 -5.76 -8.58
C PHE A 256 -19.86 -4.40 -8.90
N LEU A 257 -21.05 -4.35 -9.49
CA LEU A 257 -21.77 -3.11 -9.72
C LEU A 257 -23.03 -3.08 -8.86
N LEU A 258 -23.08 -2.11 -7.93
CA LEU A 258 -24.25 -1.80 -7.12
C LEU A 258 -25.04 -0.69 -7.80
N TYR A 259 -26.29 -0.93 -8.17
CA TYR A 259 -27.13 0.08 -8.78
C TYR A 259 -28.49 0.20 -8.09
N GLY A 260 -29.10 1.36 -8.20
CA GLY A 260 -30.38 1.67 -7.59
C GLY A 260 -30.50 3.17 -7.25
N PRO A 261 -31.68 3.62 -6.78
CA PRO A 261 -31.91 5.02 -6.43
C PRO A 261 -30.91 5.57 -5.39
N PRO A 262 -30.70 6.88 -5.31
CA PRO A 262 -29.88 7.47 -4.26
C PRO A 262 -30.47 7.17 -2.87
N GLY A 263 -29.59 7.02 -1.85
CA GLY A 263 -30.00 6.74 -0.47
C GLY A 263 -30.41 5.28 -0.19
N THR A 264 -30.20 4.33 -1.11
CA THR A 264 -30.53 2.90 -0.89
C THR A 264 -29.46 2.10 -0.15
N GLY A 265 -28.41 2.73 0.34
CA GLY A 265 -27.38 2.07 1.15
C GLY A 265 -26.25 1.41 0.36
N LYS A 266 -26.02 1.74 -0.92
CA LYS A 266 -24.95 1.17 -1.75
C LYS A 266 -23.55 1.29 -1.11
N THR A 267 -23.22 2.47 -0.61
CA THR A 267 -21.96 2.74 0.08
C THR A 267 -21.86 1.96 1.42
N LEU A 268 -23.00 1.81 2.13
CA LEU A 268 -23.05 1.03 3.36
C LEU A 268 -22.81 -0.46 3.11
N LEU A 269 -23.42 -1.02 2.06
CA LEU A 269 -23.20 -2.40 1.62
C LEU A 269 -21.72 -2.66 1.29
N ALA A 270 -21.08 -1.75 0.55
CA ALA A 270 -19.67 -1.88 0.20
C ALA A 270 -18.75 -1.82 1.45
N LYS A 271 -19.09 -0.96 2.42
CA LYS A 271 -18.36 -0.90 3.69
C LYS A 271 -18.55 -2.16 4.52
N ALA A 272 -19.78 -2.68 4.62
CA ALA A 272 -20.07 -3.88 5.39
C ALA A 272 -19.33 -5.11 4.83
N VAL A 273 -19.37 -5.31 3.51
CA VAL A 273 -18.64 -6.44 2.91
C VAL A 273 -17.14 -6.35 3.14
N ALA A 274 -16.56 -5.14 3.11
CA ALA A 274 -15.13 -4.95 3.38
C ALA A 274 -14.78 -5.27 4.84
N LYS A 275 -15.61 -4.83 5.81
CA LYS A 275 -15.44 -5.17 7.23
C LYS A 275 -15.52 -6.67 7.47
N GLU A 276 -16.58 -7.29 6.98
CA GLU A 276 -16.80 -8.73 7.18
C GLU A 276 -15.76 -9.58 6.46
N ALA A 277 -15.27 -9.14 5.29
CA ALA A 277 -14.16 -9.81 4.60
C ALA A 277 -12.78 -9.54 5.22
N GLU A 278 -12.72 -8.78 6.31
CA GLU A 278 -11.45 -8.32 6.93
C GLU A 278 -10.51 -7.65 5.91
N ALA A 279 -11.08 -6.93 4.95
CA ALA A 279 -10.39 -6.29 3.86
C ALA A 279 -10.28 -4.77 4.07
N ASN A 280 -9.19 -4.19 3.61
CA ASN A 280 -9.04 -2.75 3.55
C ASN A 280 -10.06 -2.14 2.57
N PHE A 281 -10.52 -0.92 2.85
CA PHE A 281 -11.54 -0.22 2.06
C PHE A 281 -11.00 1.10 1.53
N ILE A 282 -10.92 1.24 0.22
CA ILE A 282 -10.54 2.48 -0.45
C ILE A 282 -11.78 3.05 -1.12
N SER A 283 -12.25 4.20 -0.65
CA SER A 283 -13.41 4.89 -1.22
C SER A 283 -12.97 6.12 -2.01
N ILE A 284 -13.39 6.19 -3.26
CA ILE A 284 -13.08 7.30 -4.16
C ILE A 284 -14.36 7.75 -4.87
N LYS A 285 -14.51 9.05 -5.05
CA LYS A 285 -15.56 9.60 -5.92
C LYS A 285 -15.02 9.74 -7.34
N SER A 286 -15.87 9.51 -8.32
CA SER A 286 -15.51 9.70 -9.74
C SER A 286 -14.96 11.09 -10.03
N SER A 287 -15.49 12.13 -9.35
CA SER A 287 -14.98 13.51 -9.46
C SER A 287 -13.52 13.67 -9.10
N ASP A 288 -13.03 12.88 -8.15
CA ASP A 288 -11.66 12.98 -7.65
C ASP A 288 -10.64 12.35 -8.62
N LEU A 289 -11.12 11.44 -9.48
CA LEU A 289 -10.32 10.78 -10.52
C LEU A 289 -10.34 11.53 -11.86
N LEU A 290 -11.30 12.45 -12.07
CA LEU A 290 -11.41 13.26 -13.27
C LEU A 290 -10.62 14.56 -13.09
N SER A 291 -9.32 14.54 -13.41
CA SER A 291 -8.49 15.76 -13.45
C SER A 291 -8.73 16.54 -14.76
N LYS A 292 -8.61 17.87 -14.69
CA LYS A 292 -8.64 18.76 -15.86
C LYS A 292 -7.40 18.62 -16.76
N TRP A 293 -6.33 17.94 -16.28
CA TRP A 293 -5.06 17.82 -16.99
C TRP A 293 -4.98 16.51 -17.75
N TYR A 294 -4.50 16.58 -18.97
CA TYR A 294 -4.38 15.45 -19.91
C TYR A 294 -3.42 14.38 -19.35
N GLY A 295 -3.88 13.14 -19.20
CA GLY A 295 -3.07 12.00 -18.75
C GLY A 295 -2.97 11.79 -17.23
N GLU A 296 -3.38 12.72 -16.40
CA GLU A 296 -3.34 12.57 -14.93
C GLU A 296 -4.36 11.54 -14.42
N SER A 297 -5.55 11.50 -15.01
CA SER A 297 -6.62 10.57 -14.60
C SER A 297 -6.22 9.11 -14.77
N GLU A 298 -5.53 8.78 -15.86
CA GLU A 298 -5.02 7.42 -16.14
C GLU A 298 -3.95 7.02 -15.10
N GLN A 299 -3.02 7.94 -14.79
CA GLN A 299 -1.99 7.72 -13.77
C GLN A 299 -2.58 7.60 -12.37
N GLN A 300 -3.60 8.38 -12.03
CA GLN A 300 -4.28 8.29 -10.74
C GLN A 300 -4.97 6.93 -10.56
N ILE A 301 -5.63 6.42 -11.62
CA ILE A 301 -6.25 5.10 -11.60
C ILE A 301 -5.18 4.00 -11.43
N ALA A 302 -4.11 4.05 -12.20
CA ALA A 302 -3.03 3.08 -12.07
C ALA A 302 -2.40 3.09 -10.66
N ARG A 303 -2.18 4.29 -10.09
CA ARG A 303 -1.72 4.45 -8.70
C ARG A 303 -2.70 3.88 -7.67
N LEU A 304 -4.00 4.11 -7.88
CA LEU A 304 -5.06 3.56 -7.03
C LEU A 304 -5.00 2.03 -6.98
N PHE A 305 -4.96 1.38 -8.16
CA PHE A 305 -4.88 -0.08 -8.24
C PHE A 305 -3.54 -0.61 -7.69
N ALA A 306 -2.42 0.05 -7.98
CA ALA A 306 -1.13 -0.29 -7.40
C ALA A 306 -1.18 -0.23 -5.86
N ARG A 307 -1.81 0.81 -5.32
CA ARG A 307 -1.98 0.97 -3.87
C ARG A 307 -2.88 -0.10 -3.28
N ALA A 308 -4.01 -0.41 -3.93
CA ALA A 308 -4.91 -1.47 -3.47
C ALA A 308 -4.21 -2.83 -3.42
N ARG A 309 -3.33 -3.11 -4.38
CA ARG A 309 -2.48 -4.32 -4.37
C ARG A 309 -1.51 -4.35 -3.19
N GLN A 310 -0.94 -3.21 -2.81
CA GLN A 310 -0.02 -3.12 -1.66
C GLN A 310 -0.70 -3.38 -0.32
N VAL A 311 -1.98 -3.00 -0.20
CA VAL A 311 -2.77 -3.16 1.04
C VAL A 311 -3.77 -4.31 0.95
N ALA A 312 -3.58 -5.25 0.04
CA ALA A 312 -4.45 -6.42 -0.10
C ALA A 312 -4.51 -7.27 1.19
N PRO A 313 -5.64 -7.87 1.55
CA PRO A 313 -6.92 -7.86 0.83
C PRO A 313 -7.58 -6.49 0.86
N CYS A 314 -8.15 -6.04 -0.28
CA CYS A 314 -8.68 -4.69 -0.42
C CYS A 314 -9.94 -4.63 -1.29
N VAL A 315 -10.91 -3.82 -0.86
CA VAL A 315 -12.09 -3.45 -1.65
C VAL A 315 -11.94 -2.00 -2.12
N ILE A 316 -11.85 -1.79 -3.42
CA ILE A 316 -11.90 -0.46 -4.05
C ILE A 316 -13.36 -0.11 -4.31
N PHE A 317 -13.84 0.97 -3.72
CA PHE A 317 -15.19 1.48 -3.95
C PHE A 317 -15.16 2.77 -4.76
N ILE A 318 -15.81 2.77 -5.92
CA ILE A 318 -15.97 3.96 -6.77
C ILE A 318 -17.43 4.37 -6.77
N ASP A 319 -17.70 5.52 -6.17
CA ASP A 319 -19.04 6.09 -6.19
C ASP A 319 -19.29 6.88 -7.48
N GLU A 320 -20.54 6.87 -7.96
CA GLU A 320 -20.97 7.52 -9.21
C GLU A 320 -20.13 7.11 -10.42
N ILE A 321 -19.87 5.81 -10.56
CA ILE A 321 -18.98 5.26 -11.61
C ILE A 321 -19.46 5.61 -13.04
N ASP A 322 -20.74 5.91 -13.23
CA ASP A 322 -21.32 6.37 -14.49
C ASP A 322 -20.73 7.71 -14.95
N SER A 323 -20.26 8.55 -14.04
CA SER A 323 -19.56 9.80 -14.36
C SER A 323 -18.14 9.57 -14.89
N LEU A 324 -17.49 8.48 -14.46
CA LEU A 324 -16.14 8.11 -14.86
C LEU A 324 -16.12 7.36 -16.20
N VAL A 325 -17.14 6.54 -16.44
CA VAL A 325 -17.24 5.60 -17.57
C VAL A 325 -18.60 5.67 -18.27
N PRO A 326 -18.94 6.80 -18.90
CA PRO A 326 -20.22 6.95 -19.61
C PRO A 326 -20.28 6.08 -20.86
N ALA A 327 -21.48 5.58 -21.17
CA ALA A 327 -21.74 4.78 -22.36
C ALA A 327 -21.41 5.55 -23.66
N ARG A 328 -20.79 4.88 -24.61
CA ARG A 328 -20.42 5.44 -25.92
C ARG A 328 -21.68 5.77 -26.71
N GLY A 329 -22.09 7.01 -26.79
CA GLY A 329 -23.26 7.41 -27.64
C GLY A 329 -24.04 8.61 -27.17
N GLY A 330 -23.73 9.21 -26.04
CA GLY A 330 -24.52 10.28 -25.43
C GLY A 330 -23.78 11.60 -25.23
N SER A 331 -22.90 12.06 -26.12
CA SER A 331 -22.13 13.25 -25.85
C SER A 331 -22.26 14.34 -26.87
N ALA A 332 -22.63 15.51 -26.36
CA ALA A 332 -22.35 16.80 -26.95
C ALA A 332 -20.81 17.01 -27.01
N MET A 333 -20.35 17.48 -28.16
CA MET A 333 -19.03 18.03 -28.53
C MET A 333 -17.99 18.15 -27.39
N GLY A 334 -16.92 17.32 -27.44
CA GLY A 334 -15.61 17.74 -26.97
C GLY A 334 -14.77 16.79 -26.15
N GLU A 335 -15.30 15.70 -25.53
CA GLU A 335 -14.50 14.86 -24.60
C GLU A 335 -14.56 13.32 -24.78
N PRO A 336 -14.67 12.76 -26.00
CA PRO A 336 -14.79 11.29 -26.15
C PRO A 336 -13.49 10.53 -25.90
N GLN A 337 -12.32 11.20 -26.01
CA GLN A 337 -11.02 10.50 -25.97
C GLN A 337 -10.51 10.26 -24.55
N VAL A 338 -10.72 11.17 -23.60
CA VAL A 338 -10.23 11.04 -22.22
C VAL A 338 -10.98 9.92 -21.51
N THR A 339 -12.30 9.91 -21.63
CA THR A 339 -13.18 8.92 -20.99
C THR A 339 -12.92 7.51 -21.52
N ALA A 340 -12.72 7.33 -22.83
CA ALA A 340 -12.39 6.02 -23.40
C ALA A 340 -11.05 5.48 -22.90
N ARG A 341 -10.06 6.32 -22.64
CA ARG A 341 -8.77 5.91 -22.06
C ARG A 341 -8.90 5.51 -20.60
N VAL A 342 -9.66 6.26 -19.81
CA VAL A 342 -9.96 5.93 -18.41
C VAL A 342 -10.64 4.56 -18.31
N VAL A 343 -11.66 4.29 -19.15
CA VAL A 343 -12.29 2.96 -19.25
C VAL A 343 -11.27 1.88 -19.56
N ASN A 344 -10.44 2.09 -20.58
CA ASN A 344 -9.44 1.11 -21.00
C ASN A 344 -8.38 0.89 -19.90
N THR A 345 -7.98 1.92 -19.16
CA THR A 345 -7.06 1.79 -18.03
C THR A 345 -7.68 0.96 -16.91
N ILE A 346 -8.94 1.23 -16.53
CA ILE A 346 -9.64 0.40 -15.53
C ILE A 346 -9.73 -1.05 -15.98
N LEU A 347 -10.10 -1.30 -17.24
CA LEU A 347 -10.18 -2.65 -17.79
C LEU A 347 -8.81 -3.34 -17.78
N ALA A 348 -7.75 -2.65 -18.20
CA ALA A 348 -6.39 -3.18 -18.19
C ALA A 348 -5.91 -3.51 -16.77
N GLU A 349 -6.18 -2.64 -15.79
CA GLU A 349 -5.84 -2.88 -14.38
C GLU A 349 -6.65 -4.05 -13.79
N MET A 350 -7.93 -4.18 -14.15
CA MET A 350 -8.76 -5.31 -13.73
C MET A 350 -8.33 -6.62 -14.39
N ASP A 351 -7.97 -6.60 -15.69
CA ASP A 351 -7.47 -7.78 -16.39
C ASP A 351 -6.08 -8.21 -15.89
N GLY A 352 -5.23 -7.22 -15.57
CA GLY A 352 -3.90 -7.43 -15.00
C GLY A 352 -3.90 -7.88 -13.53
N MET A 353 -5.05 -7.88 -12.84
CA MET A 353 -5.17 -8.48 -11.51
C MET A 353 -5.09 -10.00 -11.65
N GLU A 354 -3.94 -10.56 -11.28
CA GLU A 354 -3.78 -12.01 -11.17
C GLU A 354 -4.71 -12.59 -10.10
N GLU A 355 -5.05 -13.89 -10.22
CA GLU A 355 -6.00 -14.60 -9.34
C GLU A 355 -5.64 -14.56 -7.83
N LEU A 356 -4.44 -14.08 -7.51
CA LEU A 356 -3.85 -14.08 -6.16
C LEU A 356 -3.88 -12.73 -5.43
N GLN A 357 -4.35 -11.66 -6.07
CA GLN A 357 -4.11 -10.31 -5.50
C GLN A 357 -5.16 -9.84 -4.50
N SER A 358 -6.22 -10.63 -4.21
CA SER A 358 -7.23 -10.31 -3.18
C SER A 358 -7.74 -8.84 -3.23
N VAL A 359 -7.87 -8.29 -4.43
CA VAL A 359 -8.41 -6.95 -4.68
C VAL A 359 -9.71 -7.07 -5.45
N VAL A 360 -10.76 -6.40 -4.97
CA VAL A 360 -12.09 -6.39 -5.58
C VAL A 360 -12.54 -4.96 -5.85
N LEU A 361 -13.04 -4.69 -7.06
CA LEU A 361 -13.63 -3.41 -7.43
C LEU A 361 -15.14 -3.42 -7.21
N VAL A 362 -15.66 -2.46 -6.47
CA VAL A 362 -17.10 -2.24 -6.28
C VAL A 362 -17.47 -0.87 -6.83
N GLY A 363 -18.21 -0.83 -7.93
CA GLY A 363 -18.77 0.40 -8.49
C GLY A 363 -20.17 0.65 -7.97
N ALA A 364 -20.53 1.90 -7.70
CA ALA A 364 -21.89 2.30 -7.39
C ALA A 364 -22.42 3.31 -8.44
N THR A 365 -23.68 3.13 -8.85
CA THR A 365 -24.33 4.06 -9.76
C THR A 365 -25.83 4.19 -9.47
N ASN A 366 -26.38 5.35 -9.75
CA ASN A 366 -27.81 5.60 -9.76
C ASN A 366 -28.40 5.39 -11.17
N ARG A 367 -27.56 5.28 -12.21
CA ARG A 367 -27.95 5.23 -13.62
C ARG A 367 -27.21 4.11 -14.36
N PRO A 368 -27.60 2.84 -14.16
CA PRO A 368 -26.87 1.70 -14.74
C PRO A 368 -26.80 1.70 -16.27
N THR A 369 -27.79 2.34 -16.92
CA THR A 369 -27.84 2.46 -18.40
C THR A 369 -26.80 3.40 -18.97
N LEU A 370 -26.17 4.25 -18.14
CA LEU A 370 -25.13 5.18 -18.55
C LEU A 370 -23.71 4.60 -18.42
N VAL A 371 -23.54 3.43 -17.80
CA VAL A 371 -22.25 2.77 -17.65
C VAL A 371 -21.83 2.09 -18.95
N ASP A 372 -20.57 2.23 -19.37
CA ASP A 372 -20.05 1.59 -20.59
C ASP A 372 -20.24 0.06 -20.53
N PRO A 373 -20.90 -0.55 -21.53
CA PRO A 373 -21.11 -2.01 -21.59
C PRO A 373 -19.84 -2.84 -21.53
N ALA A 374 -18.68 -2.26 -21.84
CA ALA A 374 -17.40 -2.94 -21.76
C ALA A 374 -17.06 -3.39 -20.32
N LEU A 375 -17.47 -2.62 -19.31
CA LEU A 375 -17.30 -2.99 -17.90
C LEU A 375 -18.31 -4.05 -17.44
N LEU A 376 -19.48 -4.15 -18.09
CA LEU A 376 -20.55 -5.07 -17.75
C LEU A 376 -20.34 -6.48 -18.33
N ARG A 377 -19.17 -6.75 -18.93
CA ARG A 377 -18.87 -8.08 -19.49
C ARG A 377 -18.81 -9.15 -18.41
N PRO A 378 -19.31 -10.37 -18.68
CA PRO A 378 -19.13 -11.51 -17.79
C PRO A 378 -17.66 -11.66 -17.36
N CYS A 379 -17.41 -11.96 -16.10
CA CYS A 379 -16.09 -12.06 -15.45
C CYS A 379 -15.43 -10.74 -15.03
N LEU A 380 -15.93 -9.57 -15.44
CA LEU A 380 -15.41 -8.28 -14.97
C LEU A 380 -16.27 -7.69 -13.87
N LEU A 381 -17.56 -7.45 -14.12
CA LEU A 381 -18.49 -6.93 -13.13
C LEU A 381 -19.73 -7.82 -12.98
N TYR A 382 -20.04 -8.18 -11.74
CA TYR A 382 -21.28 -8.80 -11.38
C TYR A 382 -22.33 -7.73 -11.05
N THR A 383 -23.52 -7.78 -11.68
CA THR A 383 -24.57 -6.79 -11.50
C THR A 383 -25.63 -7.29 -10.53
N SER A 384 -25.94 -6.52 -9.49
CA SER A 384 -27.02 -6.82 -8.54
C SER A 384 -28.02 -5.65 -8.49
N PRO A 385 -29.29 -5.86 -8.88
CA PRO A 385 -30.35 -4.86 -8.75
C PRO A 385 -30.69 -4.63 -7.28
N SER A 386 -30.99 -3.35 -6.93
CA SER A 386 -31.53 -3.04 -5.62
C SER A 386 -32.96 -3.61 -5.47
N PRO A 387 -33.33 -4.21 -4.32
CA PRO A 387 -34.66 -4.83 -4.13
C PRO A 387 -35.87 -3.90 -4.32
N ARG A 388 -35.67 -2.58 -4.24
CA ARG A 388 -36.73 -1.59 -4.46
C ARG A 388 -37.13 -1.44 -5.92
N ASP A 389 -36.28 -1.84 -6.87
CA ASP A 389 -36.60 -1.75 -8.30
C ASP A 389 -37.62 -2.81 -8.75
N LYS A 390 -37.74 -3.93 -8.03
CA LYS A 390 -38.72 -5.00 -8.32
C LYS A 390 -40.17 -4.65 -7.94
N ARG A 391 -40.41 -3.53 -7.25
CA ARG A 391 -41.78 -3.12 -6.85
C ARG A 391 -42.43 -2.11 -7.81
N GLN A 392 -41.73 -1.71 -8.87
CA GLN A 392 -42.23 -0.76 -9.87
C GLN A 392 -42.43 -1.38 -11.26
N SER A 393 -42.30 -2.71 -11.41
CA SER A 393 -42.62 -3.45 -12.65
C SER A 393 -43.87 -4.29 -12.46
#